data_62ab9380fb89ad2e882aaea6cbcaa354
#
_entry.id   62ab9380fb89ad2e882aaea6cbcaa354
#
_cell.length_a   1.000
_cell.length_b   1.000
_cell.length_c   1.000
_cell.angle_alpha   90.00
_cell.angle_beta   90.00
_cell.angle_gamma   90.00
#
_symmetry.space_group_name_H-M   'P 1'
#
loop_
_entity.id
_entity.type
_entity.pdbx_description
1 polymer ?
#
loop_
_entity_poly.entity_id
_entity_poly.type
_entity_poly.pdbx_seq_one_letter_code
_entity_poly.pdbx_strand_id
1 'polypeptide(L)'
;MHYFLLVVFLFPLWLGCATVGKDFDSGKVKDIQNNVTTQLEIIDWFGVPFKEGNENGYTMWTYQVDKWKVIGELESKGLVILFDDKNKVKAYRYESN
;
A
#
# COMPACT_ATOMS: atom_id res chain seq x y z
N MET A 1 3.61 27.38 -35.04
CA MET A 1 3.06 26.08 -35.37
C MET A 1 4.01 24.93 -35.10
N HIS A 2 5.28 25.11 -35.33
CA HIS A 2 6.25 24.04 -35.11
C HIS A 2 6.45 23.69 -33.64
N TYR A 3 6.18 24.59 -32.75
CA TYR A 3 6.35 24.40 -31.29
C TYR A 3 5.36 23.42 -30.71
N PHE A 4 4.20 23.32 -31.29
CA PHE A 4 3.14 22.44 -30.83
C PHE A 4 3.54 20.97 -30.95
N LEU A 5 4.24 20.60 -32.00
CA LEU A 5 4.69 19.23 -32.21
C LEU A 5 5.73 18.80 -31.21
N LEU A 6 6.58 19.71 -30.75
CA LEU A 6 7.61 19.41 -29.76
C LEU A 6 7.04 19.06 -28.40
N VAL A 7 5.96 19.73 -27.99
CA VAL A 7 5.31 19.47 -26.71
C VAL A 7 4.69 18.07 -26.68
N VAL A 8 4.05 17.67 -27.75
CA VAL A 8 3.42 16.35 -27.85
C VAL A 8 4.46 15.22 -27.82
N PHE A 9 5.64 15.47 -28.32
CA PHE A 9 6.69 14.48 -28.42
C PHE A 9 7.26 14.05 -27.07
N LEU A 10 7.08 14.85 -26.02
CA LEU A 10 7.61 14.56 -24.70
C LEU A 10 6.77 13.57 -23.91
N PHE A 11 5.53 13.35 -24.28
CA PHE A 11 4.61 12.47 -23.57
C PHE A 11 5.04 11.01 -23.48
N PRO A 12 5.54 10.37 -24.54
CA PRO A 12 5.89 8.96 -24.50
C PRO A 12 7.00 8.61 -23.53
N LEU A 13 7.76 9.57 -23.07
CA LEU A 13 8.87 9.32 -22.15
C LEU A 13 8.44 8.96 -20.73
N TRP A 14 7.17 9.12 -20.41
CA TRP A 14 6.64 8.89 -19.08
C TRP A 14 6.00 7.51 -18.91
N LEU A 15 6.05 6.66 -19.92
CA LEU A 15 5.32 5.39 -19.96
C LEU A 15 6.17 4.19 -19.53
N GLY A 16 7.25 4.39 -18.75
CA GLY A 16 8.15 3.32 -18.38
C GLY A 16 7.66 2.42 -17.27
N CYS A 17 7.03 2.99 -16.23
CA CYS A 17 6.60 2.27 -15.02
C CYS A 17 5.32 2.87 -14.51
N ALA A 18 4.53 2.05 -13.82
CA ALA A 18 3.33 2.50 -13.14
C ALA A 18 3.28 1.91 -11.74
N THR A 19 2.83 2.71 -10.77
CA THR A 19 2.61 2.28 -9.40
C THR A 19 1.18 2.59 -9.02
N VAL A 20 0.46 1.59 -8.51
CA VAL A 20 -0.89 1.74 -7.98
C VAL A 20 -0.83 1.46 -6.49
N GLY A 21 -1.50 2.30 -5.71
CA GLY A 21 -1.47 2.20 -4.27
C GLY A 21 -0.31 2.98 -3.65
N LYS A 22 0.00 2.69 -2.41
CA LYS A 22 1.01 3.38 -1.63
C LYS A 22 1.98 2.38 -1.04
N ASP A 23 3.27 2.56 -1.31
CA ASP A 23 4.30 1.67 -0.77
C ASP A 23 4.42 1.78 0.75
N PHE A 24 4.85 0.70 1.38
CA PHE A 24 5.03 0.62 2.82
C PHE A 24 6.24 -0.26 3.15
N ASP A 25 6.78 -0.09 4.35
CA ASP A 25 7.94 -0.85 4.81
C ASP A 25 7.51 -2.22 5.30
N SER A 26 7.62 -3.24 4.43
CA SER A 26 7.24 -4.60 4.77
C SER A 26 8.15 -5.24 5.82
N GLY A 27 9.32 -4.67 6.08
CA GLY A 27 10.21 -5.18 7.13
C GLY A 27 9.63 -5.08 8.53
N LYS A 28 8.64 -4.23 8.73
CA LYS A 28 7.97 -4.05 10.02
C LYS A 28 6.83 -5.05 10.27
N VAL A 29 6.42 -5.80 9.25
CA VAL A 29 5.31 -6.75 9.40
C VAL A 29 5.59 -7.77 10.49
N LYS A 30 6.82 -8.23 10.60
CA LYS A 30 7.23 -9.21 11.63
C LYS A 30 7.07 -8.69 13.05
N ASP A 31 6.98 -7.38 13.23
CA ASP A 31 6.88 -6.76 14.56
C ASP A 31 5.43 -6.63 15.03
N ILE A 32 4.47 -6.93 14.18
CA ILE A 32 3.05 -6.88 14.54
C ILE A 32 2.73 -8.04 15.48
N GLN A 33 2.13 -7.72 16.63
CA GLN A 33 1.69 -8.71 17.62
C GLN A 33 0.20 -8.56 17.86
N ASN A 34 -0.55 -9.63 17.61
CA ASN A 34 -1.98 -9.64 17.83
C ASN A 34 -2.29 -9.36 19.30
N ASN A 35 -3.29 -8.52 19.54
CA ASN A 35 -3.76 -8.10 20.86
C ASN A 35 -2.77 -7.21 21.64
N VAL A 36 -1.67 -6.80 21.02
CA VAL A 36 -0.63 -5.98 21.66
C VAL A 36 -0.36 -4.72 20.85
N THR A 37 -0.04 -4.86 19.58
CA THR A 37 0.31 -3.73 18.72
C THR A 37 -0.89 -2.79 18.58
N THR A 38 -0.64 -1.48 18.79
CA THR A 38 -1.69 -0.47 18.75
C THR A 38 -1.83 0.13 17.36
N GLN A 39 -2.99 0.76 17.12
CA GLN A 39 -3.24 1.49 15.88
C GLN A 39 -2.22 2.62 15.66
N LEU A 40 -1.80 3.30 16.73
CA LEU A 40 -0.79 4.35 16.63
C LEU A 40 0.58 3.80 16.22
N GLU A 41 0.94 2.62 16.71
CA GLU A 41 2.17 1.96 16.29
C GLU A 41 2.11 1.59 14.81
N ILE A 42 0.98 1.12 14.34
CA ILE A 42 0.78 0.79 12.92
C ILE A 42 0.95 2.03 12.04
N ILE A 43 0.39 3.17 12.45
CA ILE A 43 0.58 4.43 11.73
C ILE A 43 2.06 4.82 11.70
N ASP A 44 2.74 4.67 12.83
CA ASP A 44 4.16 5.00 12.94
C ASP A 44 5.03 4.14 12.01
N TRP A 45 4.71 2.84 11.93
CA TRP A 45 5.49 1.89 11.12
C TRP A 45 5.15 1.94 9.63
N PHE A 46 3.88 2.04 9.28
CA PHE A 46 3.43 1.89 7.89
C PHE A 46 2.84 3.15 7.29
N GLY A 47 2.57 4.16 8.10
CA GLY A 47 1.95 5.39 7.63
C GLY A 47 0.44 5.26 7.49
N VAL A 48 -0.15 6.17 6.73
CA VAL A 48 -1.59 6.19 6.47
C VAL A 48 -1.94 5.02 5.55
N PRO A 49 -3.00 4.25 5.85
CA PRO A 49 -3.37 3.13 4.99
C PRO A 49 -3.89 3.60 3.63
N PHE A 50 -3.75 2.74 2.64
CA PHE A 50 -4.28 2.97 1.30
C PHE A 50 -5.81 2.99 1.31
N LYS A 51 -6.42 2.11 2.09
CA LYS A 51 -7.87 2.03 2.27
C LYS A 51 -8.21 1.78 3.72
N GLU A 52 -9.33 2.34 4.16
CA GLU A 52 -9.95 2.04 5.43
C GLU A 52 -11.31 1.46 5.20
N GLY A 53 -11.71 0.50 6.04
CA GLY A 53 -12.99 -0.15 5.92
C GLY A 53 -13.41 -0.80 7.22
N ASN A 54 -14.33 -1.74 7.09
CA ASN A 54 -14.88 -2.46 8.22
C ASN A 54 -15.14 -3.90 7.79
N GLU A 55 -14.81 -4.85 8.64
CA GLU A 55 -15.07 -6.26 8.41
C GLU A 55 -15.62 -6.87 9.69
N ASN A 56 -16.87 -7.35 9.64
CA ASN A 56 -17.54 -7.97 10.80
C ASN A 56 -17.51 -7.10 12.05
N GLY A 57 -17.62 -5.78 11.87
CA GLY A 57 -17.62 -4.85 13.00
C GLY A 57 -16.22 -4.37 13.42
N TYR A 58 -15.16 -4.92 12.85
CA TYR A 58 -13.78 -4.49 13.14
C TYR A 58 -13.30 -3.47 12.12
N THR A 59 -12.58 -2.47 12.58
CA THR A 59 -11.91 -1.52 11.67
C THR A 59 -10.86 -2.27 10.86
N MET A 60 -10.88 -2.09 9.55
CA MET A 60 -9.95 -2.76 8.64
C MET A 60 -9.11 -1.72 7.91
N TRP A 61 -7.79 -1.84 8.01
CA TRP A 61 -6.86 -1.01 7.27
C TRP A 61 -6.13 -1.87 6.25
N THR A 62 -6.06 -1.37 5.02
CA THR A 62 -5.38 -2.06 3.93
C THR A 62 -4.22 -1.22 3.44
N TYR A 63 -3.06 -1.83 3.41
CA TYR A 63 -1.85 -1.31 2.79
C TYR A 63 -1.60 -2.13 1.54
N GLN A 64 -1.49 -1.48 0.40
CA GLN A 64 -1.42 -2.16 -0.88
C GLN A 64 -0.54 -1.37 -1.82
N VAL A 65 0.35 -2.05 -2.54
CA VAL A 65 1.09 -1.45 -3.64
C VAL A 65 1.28 -2.48 -4.76
N ASP A 66 1.04 -2.02 -5.99
CA ASP A 66 1.28 -2.79 -7.21
C ASP A 66 2.19 -1.97 -8.11
N LYS A 67 3.32 -2.52 -8.49
CA LYS A 67 4.31 -1.86 -9.35
C LYS A 67 4.45 -2.63 -10.64
N TRP A 68 4.13 -1.97 -11.74
CA TRP A 68 4.26 -2.51 -13.09
C TRP A 68 5.54 -2.00 -13.72
N LYS A 69 6.35 -2.90 -14.25
CA LYS A 69 7.60 -2.56 -14.94
C LYS A 69 7.44 -2.68 -16.45
N VAL A 70 8.31 -1.98 -17.19
CA VAL A 70 8.30 -1.95 -18.65
C VAL A 70 8.34 -3.35 -19.26
N ILE A 71 9.06 -4.26 -18.63
CA ILE A 71 9.23 -5.63 -19.12
C ILE A 71 8.06 -6.55 -18.76
N GLY A 72 6.97 -5.99 -18.25
CA GLY A 72 5.78 -6.76 -17.93
C GLY A 72 5.79 -7.43 -16.56
N GLU A 73 6.80 -7.20 -15.74
CA GLU A 73 6.82 -7.71 -14.38
C GLU A 73 5.89 -6.90 -13.48
N LEU A 74 5.17 -7.62 -12.61
CA LEU A 74 4.33 -7.03 -11.57
C LEU A 74 4.93 -7.37 -10.22
N GLU A 75 5.23 -6.35 -9.43
CA GLU A 75 5.54 -6.51 -8.01
C GLU A 75 4.33 -6.06 -7.21
N SER A 76 3.85 -6.94 -6.35
CA SER A 76 2.65 -6.68 -5.58
C SER A 76 2.87 -7.08 -4.13
N LYS A 77 2.44 -6.23 -3.20
CA LYS A 77 2.41 -6.60 -1.80
C LYS A 77 1.20 -5.96 -1.13
N GLY A 78 0.64 -6.68 -0.17
CA GLY A 78 -0.54 -6.23 0.54
C GLY A 78 -0.50 -6.64 2.00
N LEU A 79 -0.97 -5.75 2.85
CA LEU A 79 -1.11 -5.99 4.29
C LEU A 79 -2.50 -5.54 4.70
N VAL A 80 -3.27 -6.44 5.28
CA VAL A 80 -4.60 -6.13 5.82
C VAL A 80 -4.55 -6.32 7.31
N ILE A 81 -5.00 -5.30 8.05
CA ILE A 81 -4.98 -5.31 9.50
C ILE A 81 -6.39 -5.04 10.02
N LEU A 82 -6.85 -5.90 10.93
CA LEU A 82 -8.10 -5.71 11.66
C LEU A 82 -7.77 -5.23 13.06
N PHE A 83 -8.51 -4.21 13.52
CA PHE A 83 -8.37 -3.66 14.87
C PHE A 83 -9.61 -3.96 15.70
N ASP A 84 -9.40 -4.26 16.97
CA ASP A 84 -10.50 -4.45 17.91
C ASP A 84 -11.04 -3.11 18.42
N ASP A 85 -12.02 -3.16 19.32
CA ASP A 85 -12.67 -1.98 19.88
C ASP A 85 -11.76 -1.15 20.78
N LYS A 86 -10.58 -1.66 21.13
CA LYS A 86 -9.57 -0.97 21.92
C LYS A 86 -8.42 -0.43 21.04
N ASN A 87 -8.62 -0.45 19.72
CA ASN A 87 -7.62 0.00 18.73
C ASN A 87 -6.31 -0.78 18.77
N LYS A 88 -6.40 -2.06 19.10
CA LYS A 88 -5.27 -2.98 19.02
C LYS A 88 -5.46 -3.94 17.86
N VAL A 89 -4.36 -4.39 17.28
CA VAL A 89 -4.41 -5.38 16.21
C VAL A 89 -5.07 -6.65 16.70
N LYS A 90 -6.16 -7.04 16.04
CA LYS A 90 -6.83 -8.30 16.30
C LYS A 90 -6.24 -9.41 15.44
N ALA A 91 -6.00 -9.11 14.18
CA ALA A 91 -5.46 -10.05 13.21
C ALA A 91 -4.86 -9.28 12.04
N TYR A 92 -3.94 -9.91 11.33
CA TYR A 92 -3.41 -9.33 10.10
C TYR A 92 -3.05 -10.42 9.11
N ARG A 93 -2.96 -10.03 7.84
CA ARG A 93 -2.53 -10.90 6.75
C ARG A 93 -1.60 -10.13 5.84
N TYR A 94 -0.45 -10.72 5.53
CA TYR A 94 0.52 -10.13 4.61
C TYR A 94 0.75 -11.06 3.43
N GLU A 95 0.75 -10.50 2.22
CA GLU A 95 1.01 -11.24 0.98
C GLU A 95 1.96 -10.43 0.10
N SER A 96 2.86 -11.12 -0.59
CA SER A 96 3.74 -10.51 -1.58
C SER A 96 4.10 -11.52 -2.66
N ASN A 97 4.47 -11.00 -3.81
CA ASN A 97 5.01 -11.82 -4.89
C ASN A 97 6.32 -11.26 -5.42
#